data_6f84c0301a70cf271af94bd7e440c9be
#
_entry.id   6f84c0301a70cf271af94bd7e440c9be
#
_cell.length_a   1.000
_cell.length_b   1.000
_cell.length_c   1.000
_cell.angle_alpha   90.00
_cell.angle_beta   90.00
_cell.angle_gamma   90.00
#
_symmetry.space_group_name_H-M   'P 1'
#
loop_
_entity.id
_entity.type
_entity.pdbx_description
1 polymer ?
#
loop_
_entity_poly.entity_id
_entity_poly.type
_entity_poly.pdbx_seq_one_letter_code
_entity_poly.pdbx_strand_id
1 'polypeptide(L)'
;VLEITDIMAILPHRYPFLLIDRVVEIERKKRIVAIKNVTINEPFFQGHFPNYPIMPGVLVIEAMAQAGGALLLTEIPDRESKLMVFTGIERARFRRPVVPGDQLRIEINVLQWKTRAVRMEGLATVEGKLACEATVMCQLVPRRAQETATEHPETPALQTAVTTE
;
A
#
# COMPACT_ATOMS: atom_id res chain seq x y z
N VAL A 1 4.66 17.08 8.58
CA VAL A 1 5.13 16.80 7.22
C VAL A 1 6.13 15.65 7.27
N LEU A 2 6.00 14.66 6.39
CA LEU A 2 6.93 13.55 6.23
C LEU A 2 7.41 13.52 4.79
N GLU A 3 8.70 13.50 4.60
CA GLU A 3 9.32 13.29 3.29
C GLU A 3 9.41 11.79 2.98
N ILE A 4 9.78 11.42 1.76
CA ILE A 4 9.78 10.03 1.31
C ILE A 4 10.65 9.11 2.18
N THR A 5 11.78 9.59 2.67
CA THR A 5 12.66 8.82 3.57
C THR A 5 12.00 8.50 4.91
N ASP A 6 11.21 9.43 5.45
CA ASP A 6 10.46 9.24 6.69
C ASP A 6 9.33 8.22 6.47
N ILE A 7 8.63 8.33 5.32
CA ILE A 7 7.59 7.40 4.92
C ILE A 7 8.16 5.97 4.79
N MET A 8 9.31 5.83 4.16
CA MET A 8 10.01 4.55 4.03
C MET A 8 10.49 3.97 5.37
N ALA A 9 10.76 4.81 6.37
CA ALA A 9 11.08 4.38 7.73
C ALA A 9 9.83 3.92 8.52
N ILE A 10 8.63 4.29 8.07
CA ILE A 10 7.36 3.95 8.72
C ILE A 10 6.69 2.76 8.01
N LEU A 11 6.56 2.83 6.68
CA LEU A 11 5.88 1.83 5.87
C LEU A 11 6.87 0.76 5.36
N PRO A 12 6.48 -0.53 5.37
CA PRO A 12 7.31 -1.60 4.82
C PRO A 12 7.31 -1.66 3.30
N HIS A 13 6.38 -0.96 2.64
CA HIS A 13 6.22 -0.96 1.18
C HIS A 13 7.47 -0.38 0.48
N ARG A 14 7.78 -0.90 -0.71
CA ARG A 14 8.88 -0.45 -1.58
C ARG A 14 8.42 -0.44 -3.03
N TYR A 15 9.24 0.09 -3.91
CA TYR A 15 9.02 0.03 -5.35
C TYR A 15 8.69 -1.42 -5.78
N PRO A 16 7.68 -1.65 -6.63
CA PRO A 16 6.81 -0.63 -7.28
C PRO A 16 5.52 -0.33 -6.49
N PHE A 17 5.41 -0.73 -5.23
CA PHE A 17 4.17 -0.73 -4.45
C PHE A 17 4.13 0.31 -3.32
N LEU A 18 5.09 1.21 -3.22
CA LEU A 18 5.01 2.39 -2.36
C LEU A 18 4.28 3.49 -3.11
N LEU A 19 3.05 3.80 -2.70
CA LEU A 19 2.11 4.63 -3.46
C LEU A 19 1.81 6.00 -2.85
N ILE A 20 2.64 6.47 -1.91
CA ILE A 20 2.58 7.85 -1.39
C ILE A 20 3.97 8.46 -1.42
N ASP A 21 4.06 9.73 -1.79
CA ASP A 21 5.32 10.43 -2.02
C ASP A 21 5.66 11.43 -0.90
N ARG A 22 4.63 11.98 -0.25
CA ARG A 22 4.78 12.96 0.85
C ARG A 22 3.57 12.94 1.76
N VAL A 23 3.75 13.21 3.05
CA VAL A 23 2.68 13.57 3.97
C VAL A 23 2.77 15.06 4.24
N VAL A 24 1.70 15.79 3.94
CA VAL A 24 1.65 17.26 4.05
C VAL A 24 0.96 17.74 5.31
N GLU A 25 0.06 16.93 5.88
CA GLU A 25 -0.64 17.20 7.13
C GLU A 25 -0.79 15.93 7.94
N ILE A 26 -0.63 16.02 9.26
CA ILE A 26 -0.87 14.91 10.17
C ILE A 26 -1.41 15.42 11.50
N GLU A 27 -2.55 14.88 11.91
CA GLU A 27 -3.13 15.04 13.24
C GLU A 27 -3.21 13.67 13.89
N ARG A 28 -2.43 13.44 14.94
CA ARG A 28 -2.25 12.13 15.56
C ARG A 28 -3.58 11.47 15.88
N LYS A 29 -3.72 10.21 15.45
CA LYS A 29 -4.91 9.35 15.62
C LYS A 29 -6.20 9.87 15.01
N LYS A 30 -6.18 10.96 14.26
CA LYS A 30 -7.37 11.57 13.70
C LYS A 30 -7.35 11.70 12.18
N ARG A 31 -6.30 12.31 11.63
CA ARG A 31 -6.29 12.67 10.23
C ARG A 31 -4.88 12.69 9.65
N ILE A 32 -4.75 12.32 8.40
CA ILE A 32 -3.54 12.48 7.62
C ILE A 32 -3.89 12.93 6.20
N VAL A 33 -3.04 13.75 5.61
CA VAL A 33 -3.10 14.10 4.20
C VAL A 33 -1.77 13.78 3.53
N ALA A 34 -1.84 12.96 2.52
CA ALA A 34 -0.70 12.53 1.72
C ALA A 34 -0.85 12.95 0.25
N ILE A 35 0.28 13.00 -0.44
CA ILE A 35 0.38 13.28 -1.87
C ILE A 35 0.93 12.04 -2.57
N LYS A 36 0.33 11.69 -3.71
CA LYS A 36 0.92 10.80 -4.70
C LYS A 36 1.01 11.51 -6.04
N ASN A 37 2.20 11.57 -6.61
CA ASN A 37 2.41 12.01 -7.99
C ASN A 37 2.20 10.81 -8.93
N VAL A 38 1.34 10.97 -9.91
CA VAL A 38 1.04 9.92 -10.89
C VAL A 38 1.83 10.22 -12.16
N THR A 39 2.75 9.33 -12.53
CA THR A 39 3.59 9.50 -13.73
C THR A 39 3.48 8.30 -14.65
N ILE A 40 3.79 8.50 -15.95
CA ILE A 40 3.81 7.42 -16.94
C ILE A 40 4.87 6.34 -16.63
N ASN A 41 5.83 6.62 -15.75
CA ASN A 41 6.86 5.68 -15.31
C ASN A 41 6.35 4.61 -14.32
N GLU A 42 5.09 4.67 -13.92
CA GLU A 42 4.48 3.63 -13.08
C GLU A 42 4.31 2.34 -13.88
N PRO A 43 4.80 1.18 -13.38
CA PRO A 43 4.76 -0.09 -14.12
C PRO A 43 3.36 -0.53 -14.56
N PHE A 44 2.33 -0.21 -13.78
CA PHE A 44 0.96 -0.65 -14.07
C PHE A 44 0.36 -0.01 -15.33
N PHE A 45 0.87 1.14 -15.81
CA PHE A 45 0.36 1.75 -17.03
C PHE A 45 0.68 0.96 -18.31
N GLN A 46 1.65 0.04 -18.27
CA GLN A 46 1.95 -0.83 -19.41
C GLN A 46 0.78 -1.77 -19.72
N GLY A 47 0.04 -2.18 -18.72
CA GLY A 47 -1.09 -3.10 -18.85
C GLY A 47 -2.47 -2.49 -18.62
N HIS A 48 -2.55 -1.31 -18.04
CA HIS A 48 -3.82 -0.71 -17.62
C HIS A 48 -4.01 0.72 -18.14
N PHE A 49 -4.23 0.98 -19.43
CA PHE A 49 -4.31 0.05 -20.54
C PHE A 49 -3.37 0.49 -21.66
N PRO A 50 -2.93 -0.38 -22.57
CA PRO A 50 -2.16 0.03 -23.75
C PRO A 50 -2.86 1.17 -24.50
N ASN A 51 -2.12 2.27 -24.74
CA ASN A 51 -2.61 3.51 -25.38
C ASN A 51 -3.72 4.29 -24.64
N TYR A 52 -4.12 3.83 -23.44
CA TYR A 52 -5.09 4.53 -22.60
C TYR A 52 -4.73 4.36 -21.12
N PRO A 53 -3.69 5.06 -20.63
CA PRO A 53 -3.19 4.89 -19.27
C PRO A 53 -4.15 5.46 -18.24
N ILE A 54 -4.69 4.59 -17.40
CA ILE A 54 -5.52 4.93 -16.24
C ILE A 54 -4.94 4.23 -15.03
N MET A 55 -4.74 4.94 -13.93
CA MET A 55 -4.34 4.32 -12.67
C MET A 55 -5.44 3.37 -12.20
N PRO A 56 -5.14 2.10 -11.92
CA PRO A 56 -6.13 1.18 -11.38
C PRO A 56 -6.79 1.74 -10.13
N GLY A 57 -8.13 1.79 -10.11
CA GLY A 57 -8.87 2.35 -8.97
C GLY A 57 -8.56 1.63 -7.65
N VAL A 58 -8.34 0.31 -7.70
CA VAL A 58 -7.92 -0.46 -6.53
C VAL A 58 -6.57 -0.01 -5.97
N LEU A 59 -5.66 0.52 -6.80
CA LEU A 59 -4.39 1.09 -6.35
C LEU A 59 -4.56 2.50 -5.76
N VAL A 60 -5.59 3.24 -6.14
CA VAL A 60 -5.95 4.49 -5.45
C VAL A 60 -6.40 4.16 -4.02
N ILE A 61 -7.21 3.11 -3.83
CA ILE A 61 -7.60 2.64 -2.49
C ILE A 61 -6.40 2.14 -1.70
N GLU A 62 -5.46 1.45 -2.35
CA GLU A 62 -4.21 1.03 -1.70
C GLU A 62 -3.38 2.24 -1.24
N ALA A 63 -3.27 3.28 -2.06
CA ALA A 63 -2.59 4.52 -1.66
C ALA A 63 -3.27 5.20 -0.45
N MET A 64 -4.62 5.16 -0.38
CA MET A 64 -5.37 5.59 0.81
C MET A 64 -5.00 4.75 2.04
N ALA A 65 -4.95 3.43 1.89
CA ALA A 65 -4.57 2.54 2.99
C ALA A 65 -3.14 2.78 3.46
N GLN A 66 -2.21 3.02 2.54
CA GLN A 66 -0.83 3.35 2.90
C GLN A 66 -0.74 4.69 3.65
N ALA A 67 -1.48 5.71 3.23
CA ALA A 67 -1.57 6.97 3.97
C ALA A 67 -2.11 6.75 5.39
N GLY A 68 -3.20 6.01 5.53
CA GLY A 68 -3.75 5.62 6.84
C GLY A 68 -2.78 4.74 7.64
N GLY A 69 -2.04 3.88 6.96
CA GLY A 69 -0.98 3.07 7.56
C GLY A 69 0.17 3.89 8.13
N ALA A 70 0.58 4.94 7.43
CA ALA A 70 1.57 5.86 7.93
C ALA A 70 1.09 6.54 9.23
N LEU A 71 -0.18 6.97 9.28
CA LEU A 71 -0.79 7.52 10.49
C LEU A 71 -0.82 6.50 11.64
N LEU A 72 -1.25 5.26 11.35
CA LEU A 72 -1.35 4.21 12.36
C LEU A 72 0.03 3.81 12.91
N LEU A 73 0.97 3.53 12.02
CA LEU A 73 2.29 3.00 12.39
C LEU A 73 3.18 4.02 13.09
N THR A 74 2.95 5.33 12.92
CA THR A 74 3.63 6.35 13.73
C THR A 74 3.31 6.25 15.23
N GLU A 75 2.17 5.67 15.58
CA GLU A 75 1.72 5.47 16.97
C GLU A 75 2.15 4.13 17.57
N ILE A 76 2.78 3.25 16.79
CA ILE A 76 3.14 1.90 17.22
C ILE A 76 4.65 1.83 17.51
N PRO A 77 5.06 1.61 18.77
CA PRO A 77 6.49 1.60 19.14
C PRO A 77 7.28 0.47 18.45
N ASP A 78 6.67 -0.70 18.30
CA ASP A 78 7.28 -1.91 17.70
C ASP A 78 6.82 -2.15 16.26
N ARG A 79 6.57 -1.07 15.50
CA ARG A 79 6.04 -1.14 14.13
C ARG A 79 6.84 -2.01 13.17
N GLU A 80 8.14 -2.14 13.38
CA GLU A 80 9.02 -2.96 12.54
C GLU A 80 8.67 -4.46 12.60
N SER A 81 8.09 -4.90 13.73
CA SER A 81 7.60 -6.25 13.94
C SER A 81 6.15 -6.47 13.48
N LYS A 82 5.51 -5.45 12.91
CA LYS A 82 4.10 -5.46 12.53
C LYS A 82 3.92 -5.21 11.03
N LEU A 83 2.80 -5.74 10.53
CA LEU A 83 2.26 -5.38 9.22
C LEU A 83 0.83 -4.88 9.40
N MET A 84 0.44 -3.94 8.58
CA MET A 84 -0.95 -3.53 8.46
C MET A 84 -1.56 -4.22 7.24
N VAL A 85 -2.64 -4.94 7.45
CA VAL A 85 -3.35 -5.67 6.40
C VAL A 85 -4.80 -5.22 6.32
N PHE A 86 -5.35 -5.22 5.11
CA PHE A 86 -6.78 -4.99 4.92
C PHE A 86 -7.61 -6.08 5.58
N THR A 87 -8.71 -5.67 6.22
CA THR A 87 -9.79 -6.57 6.68
C THR A 87 -11.10 -6.30 5.98
N GLY A 88 -11.23 -5.16 5.31
CA GLY A 88 -12.39 -4.85 4.52
C GLY A 88 -12.29 -3.49 3.83
N ILE A 89 -13.07 -3.35 2.77
CA ILE A 89 -13.26 -2.10 2.02
C ILE A 89 -14.76 -1.93 1.85
N GLU A 90 -15.29 -0.78 2.24
CA GLU A 90 -16.69 -0.44 2.13
C GLU A 90 -16.87 0.86 1.34
N ARG A 91 -18.02 1.01 0.71
CA ARG A 91 -18.45 2.25 0.05
C ARG A 91 -17.43 2.80 -0.95
N ALA A 92 -16.67 1.93 -1.61
CA ALA A 92 -15.74 2.33 -2.65
C ALA A 92 -16.49 2.92 -3.84
N ARG A 93 -16.10 4.12 -4.27
CA ARG A 93 -16.64 4.82 -5.43
C ARG A 93 -15.51 5.45 -6.23
N PHE A 94 -15.49 5.18 -7.50
CA PHE A 94 -14.57 5.75 -8.47
C PHE A 94 -15.31 6.80 -9.29
N ARG A 95 -14.96 8.06 -9.11
CA ARG A 95 -15.71 9.22 -9.65
C ARG A 95 -15.14 9.73 -10.95
N ARG A 96 -13.82 9.63 -11.12
CA ARG A 96 -13.13 10.03 -12.34
C ARG A 96 -11.85 9.19 -12.52
N PRO A 97 -11.42 8.99 -13.77
CA PRO A 97 -10.10 8.40 -14.05
C PRO A 97 -8.98 9.25 -13.45
N VAL A 98 -7.93 8.59 -12.98
CA VAL A 98 -6.66 9.19 -12.59
C VAL A 98 -5.64 8.79 -13.65
N VAL A 99 -4.96 9.76 -14.22
CA VAL A 99 -4.09 9.59 -15.39
C VAL A 99 -2.69 10.14 -15.13
N PRO A 100 -1.67 9.75 -15.92
CA PRO A 100 -0.34 10.35 -15.82
C PRO A 100 -0.39 11.87 -15.92
N GLY A 101 0.30 12.55 -15.02
CA GLY A 101 0.29 14.01 -14.86
C GLY A 101 -0.61 14.49 -13.71
N ASP A 102 -1.52 13.65 -13.22
CA ASP A 102 -2.32 13.98 -12.04
C ASP A 102 -1.47 13.93 -10.76
N GLN A 103 -1.83 14.79 -9.80
CA GLN A 103 -1.39 14.67 -8.42
C GLN A 103 -2.59 14.33 -7.55
N LEU A 104 -2.56 13.17 -6.91
CA LEU A 104 -3.56 12.78 -5.92
C LEU A 104 -3.25 13.45 -4.59
N ARG A 105 -4.22 14.19 -4.06
CA ARG A 105 -4.29 14.57 -2.65
C ARG A 105 -5.18 13.57 -1.94
N ILE A 106 -4.61 12.81 -1.03
CA ILE A 106 -5.26 11.72 -0.31
C ILE A 106 -5.48 12.18 1.12
N GLU A 107 -6.72 12.32 1.51
CA GLU A 107 -7.14 12.65 2.87
C GLU A 107 -7.73 11.42 3.54
N ILE A 108 -7.24 11.09 4.73
CA ILE A 108 -7.74 10.00 5.55
C ILE A 108 -8.23 10.56 6.88
N ASN A 109 -9.47 10.24 7.22
CA ASN A 109 -10.10 10.57 8.48
C ASN A 109 -10.37 9.29 9.28
N VAL A 110 -9.91 9.23 10.50
CA VAL A 110 -10.12 8.08 11.38
C VAL A 110 -11.54 8.09 11.91
N LEU A 111 -12.31 7.06 11.59
CA LEU A 111 -13.67 6.87 12.10
C LEU A 111 -13.69 6.07 13.40
N GLN A 112 -12.78 5.10 13.52
CA GLN A 112 -12.66 4.27 14.71
C GLN A 112 -11.21 3.80 14.86
N TRP A 113 -10.67 3.96 16.07
CA TRP A 113 -9.34 3.48 16.44
C TRP A 113 -9.45 2.46 17.57
N LYS A 114 -8.94 1.26 17.36
CA LYS A 114 -8.81 0.20 18.36
C LYS A 114 -7.34 -0.20 18.49
N THR A 115 -6.99 -0.93 19.53
CA THR A 115 -5.61 -1.35 19.83
C THR A 115 -4.89 -1.99 18.62
N ARG A 116 -5.60 -2.78 17.81
CA ARG A 116 -5.03 -3.53 16.69
C ARG A 116 -5.79 -3.34 15.38
N ALA A 117 -6.77 -2.46 15.33
CA ALA A 117 -7.60 -2.27 14.15
C ALA A 117 -8.01 -0.81 14.00
N VAL A 118 -8.13 -0.36 12.77
CA VAL A 118 -8.57 0.99 12.44
C VAL A 118 -9.60 0.93 11.31
N ARG A 119 -10.60 1.81 11.40
CA ARG A 119 -11.57 2.07 10.35
C ARG A 119 -11.44 3.52 9.95
N MET A 120 -11.22 3.78 8.67
CA MET A 120 -10.88 5.09 8.15
C MET A 120 -11.71 5.41 6.90
N GLU A 121 -12.11 6.65 6.77
CA GLU A 121 -12.65 7.19 5.52
C GLU A 121 -11.51 7.81 4.72
N GLY A 122 -11.44 7.47 3.45
CA GLY A 122 -10.45 7.99 2.51
C GLY A 122 -11.11 8.76 1.37
N LEU A 123 -10.55 9.92 1.06
CA LEU A 123 -10.93 10.77 -0.07
C LEU A 123 -9.67 11.07 -0.89
N ALA A 124 -9.69 10.73 -2.18
CA ALA A 124 -8.63 11.10 -3.11
C ALA A 124 -9.15 12.12 -4.12
N THR A 125 -8.49 13.27 -4.19
CA THR A 125 -8.85 14.36 -5.09
C THR A 125 -7.72 14.68 -6.06
N VAL A 126 -8.07 15.17 -7.24
CA VAL A 126 -7.16 15.77 -8.22
C VAL A 126 -7.67 17.17 -8.51
N GLU A 127 -6.83 18.19 -8.34
CA GLU A 127 -7.21 19.61 -8.51
C GLU A 127 -8.49 19.97 -7.73
N GLY A 128 -8.62 19.45 -6.52
CA GLY A 128 -9.78 19.68 -5.64
C GLY A 128 -11.05 18.90 -6.03
N LYS A 129 -11.05 18.14 -7.13
CA LYS A 129 -12.20 17.33 -7.56
C LYS A 129 -12.05 15.89 -7.08
N LEU A 130 -13.12 15.35 -6.48
CA LEU A 130 -13.12 13.98 -5.96
C LEU A 130 -12.94 12.97 -7.09
N ALA A 131 -11.89 12.16 -6.99
CA ALA A 131 -11.59 11.08 -7.92
C ALA A 131 -12.01 9.72 -7.38
N CYS A 132 -11.77 9.47 -6.08
CA CYS A 132 -12.10 8.21 -5.42
C CYS A 132 -12.43 8.46 -3.96
N GLU A 133 -13.38 7.68 -3.44
CA GLU A 133 -13.69 7.62 -2.02
C GLU A 133 -13.89 6.17 -1.58
N ALA A 134 -13.50 5.84 -0.35
CA ALA A 134 -13.72 4.53 0.24
C ALA A 134 -13.65 4.60 1.77
N THR A 135 -14.28 3.64 2.43
CA THR A 135 -13.98 3.32 3.83
C THR A 135 -13.11 2.09 3.87
N VAL A 136 -11.94 2.20 4.48
CA VAL A 136 -10.99 1.11 4.61
C VAL A 136 -10.87 0.65 6.05
N MET A 137 -10.82 -0.66 6.23
CA MET A 137 -10.59 -1.29 7.53
C MET A 137 -9.31 -2.08 7.46
N CYS A 138 -8.43 -1.82 8.42
CA CYS A 138 -7.13 -2.47 8.52
C CYS A 138 -6.88 -2.97 9.92
N GLN A 139 -6.04 -4.00 10.03
CA GLN A 139 -5.57 -4.49 11.33
C GLN A 139 -4.07 -4.71 11.33
N LEU A 140 -3.47 -4.57 12.51
CA LEU A 140 -2.07 -4.90 12.76
C LEU A 140 -1.93 -6.39 13.02
N VAL A 141 -1.03 -7.03 12.27
CA VAL A 141 -0.66 -8.43 12.46
C VAL A 141 0.85 -8.53 12.69
N PRO A 142 1.35 -9.55 13.41
CA PRO A 142 2.78 -9.79 13.53
C PRO A 142 3.41 -10.03 12.17
N ARG A 143 4.56 -9.40 11.91
CA ARG A 143 5.40 -9.74 10.78
C ARG A 143 6.11 -11.06 11.11
N ARG A 144 5.81 -12.14 10.40
CA ARG A 144 6.55 -13.39 10.55
C ARG A 144 8.00 -13.15 10.14
N ALA A 145 8.96 -13.53 11.00
CA ALA A 145 10.34 -13.62 10.56
C ALA A 145 10.38 -14.62 9.38
N GLN A 146 11.08 -14.26 8.30
CA GLN A 146 11.42 -15.25 7.30
C GLN A 146 12.27 -16.30 8.04
N GLU A 147 11.76 -17.53 8.17
CA GLU A 147 12.63 -18.66 8.39
C GLU A 147 13.61 -18.65 7.24
N THR A 148 14.88 -18.44 7.57
CA THR A 148 15.97 -18.60 6.61
C THR A 148 15.83 -20.00 6.05
N ALA A 149 15.51 -20.12 4.76
CA ALA A 149 15.48 -21.38 4.05
C ALA A 149 16.91 -21.90 4.01
N THR A 150 17.29 -22.59 5.08
CA THR A 150 18.44 -23.50 5.12
C THR A 150 17.87 -24.88 4.83
N GLU A 151 18.50 -25.47 3.81
CA GLU A 151 18.34 -26.84 3.33
C GLU A 151 17.36 -27.02 2.16
N HIS A 152 17.95 -26.89 0.95
CA HIS A 152 17.48 -27.67 -0.18
C HIS A 152 17.66 -29.17 0.17
N PRO A 153 16.60 -30.00 0.11
CA PRO A 153 16.80 -31.44 0.16
C PRO A 153 17.61 -31.82 -1.07
N GLU A 154 18.74 -32.50 -0.85
CA GLU A 154 19.56 -33.08 -1.91
C GLU A 154 18.68 -33.94 -2.83
N THR A 155 18.73 -33.65 -4.12
CA THR A 155 18.10 -34.48 -5.15
C THR A 155 18.76 -35.84 -5.11
N PRO A 156 18.02 -36.97 -4.93
CA PRO A 156 18.62 -38.29 -4.99
C PRO A 156 19.23 -38.51 -6.38
N ALA A 157 20.51 -38.88 -6.41
CA ALA A 157 21.21 -39.25 -7.65
C ALA A 157 20.46 -40.40 -8.34
N LEU A 158 20.06 -40.19 -9.61
CA LEU A 158 19.61 -41.26 -10.46
C LEU A 158 20.73 -42.26 -10.65
N GLN A 159 20.61 -43.44 -10.05
CA GLN A 159 21.49 -44.58 -10.38
C GLN A 159 21.12 -45.04 -11.78
N THR A 160 22.01 -44.79 -12.74
CA THR A 160 21.98 -45.41 -14.06
C THR A 160 22.34 -46.87 -13.89
N ALA A 161 21.36 -47.77 -13.99
CA ALA A 161 21.61 -49.18 -14.17
C ALA A 161 22.08 -49.41 -15.62
N VAL A 162 23.36 -49.70 -15.77
CA VAL A 162 23.90 -50.24 -16.99
C VAL A 162 23.60 -51.75 -16.95
N THR A 163 22.69 -52.21 -17.82
CA THR A 163 22.54 -53.64 -18.11
C THR A 163 23.35 -53.96 -19.33
N THR A 164 24.42 -54.74 -19.14
CA THR A 164 25.12 -55.47 -20.16
C THR A 164 24.40 -56.73 -20.52
N GLU A 165 24.00 -56.89 -21.77
CA GLU A 165 24.10 -58.10 -22.58
C GLU A 165 23.90 -57.76 -24.06
#